data_02a6b96cf8d5d64068d78b4cc2cae48a
#
_entry.id   02a6b96cf8d5d64068d78b4cc2cae48a
#
_cell.length_a   1.000
_cell.length_b   1.000
_cell.length_c   1.000
_cell.angle_alpha   90.00
_cell.angle_beta   90.00
_cell.angle_gamma   90.00
#
_symmetry.space_group_name_H-M   'P 1'
#
loop_
_entity.id
_entity.type
_entity.pdbx_description
1 polymer ?
#
loop_
_entity_poly.entity_id
_entity_poly.type
_entity_poly.pdbx_seq_one_letter_code
_entity_poly.pdbx_strand_id
1 'polypeptide(L)'
;MKIKGVIGLALGVVLGASAASAAEVTVVRDVLGPEGPVLVDGALYYVGWVSGTLSKWDGAKSVVLNNLSGCGHNGLALTARKTFLLACTDDPGSVLEMDMTGKLLRRWNADATGRPFKGGINDVVVTANGGAYATLWGPSTDLPTAVIGGVLYLAPGARDWGQVADGLDYANGVAVSPDQKTLYVSETVGNIMQTYTINADGTLSNRSNFALLNLLTKNRVDSWWLGPDSMKVDAKGNIYVAQWFGGKVLKLSPQGKLLHEFDIAAGDGTTNIAFSEDGNFLYVTVVKDPNDPQARGSIVKIPNVE
;
A
#
# COMPACT_ATOMS: atom_id res chain seq x y z
N MET A 1 -79.71 -9.38 -10.70
CA MET A 1 -79.02 -9.26 -9.40
C MET A 1 -77.53 -9.38 -9.68
N LYS A 2 -76.78 -8.26 -9.68
CA LYS A 2 -75.36 -8.17 -10.03
C LYS A 2 -74.56 -8.13 -8.75
N ILE A 3 -73.67 -9.11 -8.52
CA ILE A 3 -72.73 -9.15 -7.40
C ILE A 3 -71.43 -8.56 -7.92
N LYS A 4 -71.00 -7.42 -7.32
CA LYS A 4 -69.70 -6.82 -7.59
C LYS A 4 -68.68 -7.44 -6.61
N GLY A 5 -67.71 -8.13 -7.17
CA GLY A 5 -66.52 -8.61 -6.44
C GLY A 5 -65.54 -7.45 -6.24
N VAL A 6 -65.15 -7.18 -5.00
CA VAL A 6 -64.07 -6.25 -4.64
C VAL A 6 -62.77 -7.03 -4.55
N ILE A 7 -61.84 -6.71 -5.42
CA ILE A 7 -60.47 -7.25 -5.36
C ILE A 7 -59.63 -6.32 -4.45
N GLY A 8 -59.32 -6.78 -3.27
CA GLY A 8 -58.39 -6.11 -2.37
C GLY A 8 -56.94 -6.33 -2.82
N LEU A 9 -56.22 -5.25 -3.18
CA LEU A 9 -54.81 -5.25 -3.45
C LEU A 9 -54.07 -5.15 -2.12
N ALA A 10 -53.40 -6.20 -1.71
CA ALA A 10 -52.52 -6.17 -0.56
C ALA A 10 -51.15 -5.60 -1.00
N LEU A 11 -50.86 -4.37 -0.56
CA LEU A 11 -49.53 -3.75 -0.75
C LEU A 11 -48.60 -4.35 0.28
N GLY A 12 -47.74 -5.27 -0.14
CA GLY A 12 -46.63 -5.80 0.68
C GLY A 12 -45.51 -4.74 0.77
N VAL A 13 -45.38 -4.10 1.94
CA VAL A 13 -44.20 -3.26 2.24
C VAL A 13 -43.03 -4.17 2.51
N VAL A 14 -42.11 -4.29 1.55
CA VAL A 14 -40.80 -4.91 1.77
C VAL A 14 -39.96 -3.88 2.52
N LEU A 15 -39.85 -4.02 3.84
CA LEU A 15 -38.85 -3.33 4.64
C LEU A 15 -37.48 -3.91 4.27
N GLY A 16 -36.81 -3.25 3.36
CA GLY A 16 -35.38 -3.48 3.11
C GLY A 16 -34.63 -3.06 4.38
N ALA A 17 -34.15 -4.05 5.14
CA ALA A 17 -33.16 -3.79 6.18
C ALA A 17 -31.87 -3.32 5.46
N SER A 18 -31.61 -2.02 5.47
CA SER A 18 -30.28 -1.51 5.15
C SER A 18 -29.34 -2.05 6.23
N ALA A 19 -28.49 -2.99 5.88
CA ALA A 19 -27.36 -3.34 6.73
C ALA A 19 -26.58 -2.05 6.97
N ALA A 20 -26.56 -1.58 8.22
CA ALA A 20 -25.71 -0.46 8.60
C ALA A 20 -24.28 -0.86 8.23
N SER A 21 -23.68 -0.18 7.27
CA SER A 21 -22.26 -0.33 6.98
C SER A 21 -21.50 -0.09 8.27
N ALA A 22 -20.68 -1.04 8.70
CA ALA A 22 -19.86 -0.84 9.88
C ALA A 22 -19.00 0.41 9.64
N ALA A 23 -19.04 1.34 10.61
CA ALA A 23 -18.39 2.64 10.46
C ALA A 23 -16.86 2.49 10.48
N GLU A 24 -16.16 3.45 9.85
CA GLU A 24 -14.72 3.63 10.01
C GLU A 24 -14.37 3.81 11.50
N VAL A 25 -13.39 3.05 11.98
CA VAL A 25 -12.92 3.11 13.37
C VAL A 25 -11.42 3.41 13.40
N THR A 26 -11.02 4.51 14.03
CA THR A 26 -9.60 4.79 14.29
C THR A 26 -9.08 3.83 15.36
N VAL A 27 -8.12 2.98 15.00
CA VAL A 27 -7.52 1.98 15.89
C VAL A 27 -6.16 2.43 16.45
N VAL A 28 -5.39 3.22 15.70
CA VAL A 28 -4.14 3.85 16.17
C VAL A 28 -4.19 5.33 15.86
N ARG A 29 -3.78 6.18 16.81
CA ARG A 29 -3.76 7.65 16.69
C ARG A 29 -2.34 8.20 16.76
N ASP A 30 -2.17 9.44 16.31
CA ASP A 30 -0.96 10.24 16.51
C ASP A 30 0.31 9.59 15.97
N VAL A 31 0.21 8.97 14.79
CA VAL A 31 1.37 8.43 14.06
C VAL A 31 1.93 9.53 13.16
N LEU A 32 3.24 9.73 13.19
CA LEU A 32 3.92 10.69 12.31
C LEU A 32 4.38 9.97 11.04
N GLY A 33 3.67 10.22 9.94
CA GLY A 33 3.87 9.53 8.69
C GLY A 33 3.46 8.04 8.74
N PRO A 34 2.17 7.70 9.00
CA PRO A 34 1.74 6.31 9.10
C PRO A 34 1.88 5.58 7.77
N GLU A 35 2.57 4.42 7.79
CA GLU A 35 2.85 3.59 6.63
C GLU A 35 3.03 2.11 6.98
N GLY A 36 3.20 1.27 5.95
CA GLY A 36 3.61 -0.13 6.01
C GLY A 36 2.81 -1.00 6.98
N PRO A 37 1.48 -1.00 6.97
CA PRO A 37 0.71 -1.84 7.88
C PRO A 37 0.83 -3.31 7.48
N VAL A 38 1.11 -4.18 8.44
CA VAL A 38 1.16 -5.64 8.27
C VAL A 38 0.52 -6.31 9.47
N LEU A 39 -0.49 -7.16 9.24
CA LEU A 39 -1.11 -7.94 10.30
C LEU A 39 -0.42 -9.29 10.44
N VAL A 40 -0.02 -9.63 11.67
CA VAL A 40 0.67 -10.90 11.97
C VAL A 40 0.14 -11.44 13.31
N ASP A 41 -0.42 -12.64 13.29
CA ASP A 41 -0.92 -13.33 14.49
C ASP A 41 -1.81 -12.40 15.36
N GLY A 42 -2.75 -11.67 14.73
CA GLY A 42 -3.69 -10.75 15.36
C GLY A 42 -3.13 -9.39 15.77
N ALA A 43 -1.82 -9.16 15.64
CA ALA A 43 -1.19 -7.88 15.94
C ALA A 43 -0.89 -7.08 14.66
N LEU A 44 -1.12 -5.78 14.70
CA LEU A 44 -0.81 -4.88 13.60
C LEU A 44 0.58 -4.26 13.80
N TYR A 45 1.50 -4.54 12.89
CA TYR A 45 2.78 -3.85 12.78
C TYR A 45 2.64 -2.73 11.78
N TYR A 46 3.28 -1.61 12.05
CA TYR A 46 3.24 -0.44 11.17
C TYR A 46 4.46 0.44 11.39
N VAL A 47 4.70 1.32 10.46
CA VAL A 47 5.84 2.24 10.51
C VAL A 47 5.41 3.69 10.46
N GLY A 48 6.34 4.61 10.74
CA GLY A 48 6.16 6.03 10.58
C GLY A 48 7.36 6.63 9.89
N TRP A 49 7.18 7.17 8.68
CA TRP A 49 8.34 7.66 7.91
C TRP A 49 8.93 8.94 8.48
N VAL A 50 8.12 9.78 9.12
CA VAL A 50 8.61 11.01 9.76
C VAL A 50 9.26 10.69 11.10
N SER A 51 8.68 9.76 11.88
CA SER A 51 9.21 9.37 13.18
C SER A 51 10.38 8.38 13.11
N GLY A 52 10.60 7.71 11.97
CA GLY A 52 11.59 6.64 11.82
C GLY A 52 11.31 5.43 12.72
N THR A 53 10.02 5.12 12.99
CA THR A 53 9.64 4.08 13.94
C THR A 53 9.05 2.85 13.27
N LEU A 54 9.38 1.67 13.80
CA LEU A 54 8.61 0.42 13.65
C LEU A 54 7.84 0.19 14.94
N SER A 55 6.54 0.03 14.85
CA SER A 55 5.64 -0.11 16.01
C SER A 55 4.74 -1.34 15.86
N LYS A 56 4.25 -1.82 17.00
CA LYS A 56 3.28 -2.91 17.11
C LYS A 56 2.07 -2.45 17.91
N TRP A 57 0.87 -2.66 17.37
CA TRP A 57 -0.40 -2.52 18.07
C TRP A 57 -1.01 -3.89 18.34
N ASP A 58 -1.36 -4.17 19.60
CA ASP A 58 -1.84 -5.46 20.07
C ASP A 58 -3.39 -5.56 20.19
N GLY A 59 -4.09 -4.57 19.66
CA GLY A 59 -5.54 -4.44 19.80
C GLY A 59 -5.97 -3.42 20.87
N ALA A 60 -5.06 -3.00 21.75
CA ALA A 60 -5.32 -2.06 22.83
C ALA A 60 -4.33 -0.90 22.86
N LYS A 61 -3.04 -1.18 22.70
CA LYS A 61 -1.94 -0.20 22.79
C LYS A 61 -0.89 -0.41 21.71
N SER A 62 -0.21 0.66 21.38
CA SER A 62 0.95 0.64 20.49
C SER A 62 2.25 0.69 21.30
N VAL A 63 3.24 -0.08 20.85
CA VAL A 63 4.59 -0.11 21.39
C VAL A 63 5.57 0.12 20.26
N VAL A 64 6.49 1.06 20.42
CA VAL A 64 7.60 1.27 19.50
C VAL A 64 8.62 0.14 19.73
N LEU A 65 8.90 -0.63 18.67
CA LEU A 65 9.87 -1.73 18.69
C LEU A 65 11.26 -1.25 18.26
N ASN A 66 11.31 -0.32 17.32
CA ASN A 66 12.55 0.26 16.79
C ASN A 66 12.34 1.72 16.43
N ASN A 67 13.39 2.52 16.61
CA ASN A 67 13.51 3.87 16.10
C ASN A 67 14.93 4.02 15.54
N LEU A 68 15.05 4.16 14.23
CA LEU A 68 16.33 4.24 13.56
C LEU A 68 16.43 5.58 12.83
N SER A 69 17.24 6.47 13.36
CA SER A 69 17.58 7.75 12.72
C SER A 69 18.25 7.52 11.36
N GLY A 70 17.92 8.34 10.38
CA GLY A 70 18.43 8.23 9.02
C GLY A 70 17.82 7.05 8.26
N CYS A 71 16.56 6.73 8.57
CA CYS A 71 15.72 5.83 7.81
C CYS A 71 14.26 6.25 7.98
N GLY A 72 13.71 6.97 7.02
CA GLY A 72 12.27 7.21 6.93
C GLY A 72 11.58 5.87 6.67
N HIS A 73 11.16 5.19 7.76
CA HIS A 73 10.54 3.87 7.70
C HIS A 73 9.24 3.94 6.90
N ASN A 74 9.15 3.22 5.78
CA ASN A 74 8.01 3.27 4.87
C ASN A 74 7.43 1.87 4.63
N GLY A 75 7.51 1.30 3.45
CA GLY A 75 6.95 -0.02 3.18
C GLY A 75 7.48 -1.11 4.11
N LEU A 76 6.62 -2.04 4.49
CA LEU A 76 6.93 -3.17 5.37
C LEU A 76 6.34 -4.46 4.79
N ALA A 77 7.15 -5.53 4.73
CA ALA A 77 6.69 -6.84 4.29
C ALA A 77 7.20 -7.95 5.21
N LEU A 78 6.32 -8.90 5.55
CA LEU A 78 6.66 -10.07 6.35
C LEU A 78 7.29 -11.14 5.46
N THR A 79 8.44 -11.68 5.85
CA THR A 79 9.08 -12.81 5.19
C THR A 79 8.57 -14.15 5.75
N ALA A 80 8.78 -15.22 5.00
CA ALA A 80 8.45 -16.58 5.47
C ALA A 80 9.27 -16.99 6.72
N ARG A 81 10.40 -16.31 6.99
CA ARG A 81 11.24 -16.53 8.19
C ARG A 81 10.75 -15.78 9.42
N LYS A 82 9.59 -15.14 9.37
CA LYS A 82 9.08 -14.26 10.43
C LYS A 82 10.08 -13.12 10.75
N THR A 83 10.65 -12.52 9.71
CA THR A 83 11.37 -11.25 9.76
C THR A 83 10.63 -10.22 8.90
N PHE A 84 10.91 -8.95 9.09
CA PHE A 84 10.41 -7.90 8.21
C PHE A 84 11.49 -7.45 7.24
N LEU A 85 11.11 -7.26 5.97
CA LEU A 85 11.80 -6.33 5.08
C LEU A 85 11.14 -4.97 5.22
N LEU A 86 11.95 -3.93 5.37
CA LEU A 86 11.50 -2.55 5.61
C LEU A 86 12.22 -1.62 4.63
N ALA A 87 11.45 -0.80 3.95
CA ALA A 87 11.94 0.24 3.05
C ALA A 87 12.31 1.52 3.83
N CYS A 88 13.43 2.14 3.48
CA CYS A 88 13.87 3.43 4.02
C CYS A 88 13.84 4.48 2.93
N THR A 89 13.07 5.55 3.13
CA THR A 89 12.91 6.64 2.14
C THR A 89 14.01 7.71 2.20
N ASP A 90 14.85 7.75 3.23
CA ASP A 90 15.96 8.70 3.29
C ASP A 90 16.94 8.44 2.13
N ASP A 91 17.50 9.51 1.55
CA ASP A 91 18.47 9.44 0.45
C ASP A 91 19.90 9.47 1.01
N PRO A 92 20.77 8.48 0.70
CA PRO A 92 20.49 7.29 -0.11
C PRO A 92 19.61 6.27 0.61
N GLY A 93 18.68 5.67 -0.16
CA GLY A 93 17.75 4.67 0.35
C GLY A 93 18.42 3.42 0.89
N SER A 94 17.68 2.69 1.70
CA SER A 94 18.12 1.36 2.14
C SER A 94 16.93 0.41 2.31
N VAL A 95 17.18 -0.89 2.20
CA VAL A 95 16.27 -1.93 2.67
C VAL A 95 16.85 -2.53 3.93
N LEU A 96 16.03 -2.70 4.96
CA LEU A 96 16.41 -3.34 6.22
C LEU A 96 15.76 -4.70 6.34
N GLU A 97 16.44 -5.65 6.98
CA GLU A 97 15.83 -6.84 7.54
C GLU A 97 15.83 -6.72 9.06
N MET A 98 14.65 -6.83 9.66
CA MET A 98 14.45 -6.78 11.12
C MET A 98 13.74 -8.02 11.61
N ASP A 99 14.02 -8.46 12.83
CA ASP A 99 13.21 -9.48 13.48
C ASP A 99 11.90 -8.90 14.02
N MET A 100 11.02 -9.77 14.52
CA MET A 100 9.71 -9.39 15.05
C MET A 100 9.78 -8.53 16.33
N THR A 101 10.96 -8.36 16.93
CA THR A 101 11.21 -7.48 18.09
C THR A 101 11.73 -6.11 17.68
N GLY A 102 11.97 -5.88 16.37
CA GLY A 102 12.51 -4.64 15.83
C GLY A 102 14.05 -4.60 15.84
N LYS A 103 14.73 -5.71 16.13
CA LYS A 103 16.19 -5.77 16.06
C LYS A 103 16.63 -5.80 14.60
N LEU A 104 17.54 -4.89 14.23
CA LEU A 104 18.16 -4.87 12.92
C LEU A 104 19.06 -6.10 12.72
N LEU A 105 18.78 -6.88 11.67
CA LEU A 105 19.55 -8.05 11.28
C LEU A 105 20.48 -7.75 10.11
N ARG A 106 20.01 -6.96 9.14
CA ARG A 106 20.75 -6.59 7.93
C ARG A 106 20.30 -5.25 7.39
N ARG A 107 21.22 -4.54 6.72
CA ARG A 107 20.96 -3.33 5.94
C ARG A 107 21.61 -3.47 4.57
N TRP A 108 20.84 -3.13 3.51
CA TRP A 108 21.34 -2.96 2.15
C TRP A 108 21.14 -1.49 1.76
N ASN A 109 22.19 -0.86 1.32
CA ASN A 109 22.19 0.54 0.83
C ASN A 109 22.85 0.67 -0.55
N ALA A 110 23.19 -0.47 -1.16
CA ALA A 110 23.84 -0.56 -2.47
C ALA A 110 23.36 -1.80 -3.22
N ASP A 111 23.52 -1.76 -4.54
CA ASP A 111 23.26 -2.90 -5.42
C ASP A 111 24.42 -3.95 -5.37
N ALA A 112 24.24 -5.06 -6.08
CA ALA A 112 25.22 -6.15 -6.17
C ALA A 112 26.59 -5.72 -6.76
N THR A 113 26.66 -4.56 -7.40
CA THR A 113 27.93 -3.99 -7.93
C THR A 113 28.59 -3.03 -6.93
N GLY A 114 27.98 -2.82 -5.76
CA GLY A 114 28.45 -1.88 -4.73
C GLY A 114 28.06 -0.42 -4.98
N ARG A 115 27.18 -0.15 -5.97
CA ARG A 115 26.68 1.21 -6.21
C ARG A 115 25.56 1.52 -5.24
N PRO A 116 25.63 2.65 -4.50
CA PRO A 116 24.55 3.09 -3.63
C PRO A 116 23.22 3.21 -4.38
N PHE A 117 22.13 2.93 -3.71
CA PHE A 117 20.80 3.20 -4.25
C PHE A 117 20.64 4.71 -4.50
N LYS A 118 20.09 5.07 -5.64
CA LYS A 118 19.88 6.47 -6.03
C LYS A 118 18.48 6.94 -5.60
N GLY A 119 18.39 7.57 -4.46
CA GLY A 119 17.15 8.01 -3.84
C GLY A 119 16.59 7.03 -2.81
N GLY A 120 15.43 7.34 -2.25
CA GLY A 120 14.80 6.53 -1.22
C GLY A 120 14.14 5.26 -1.75
N ILE A 121 14.05 4.25 -0.90
CA ILE A 121 13.24 3.06 -1.14
C ILE A 121 11.87 3.29 -0.52
N ASN A 122 10.79 3.12 -1.30
CA ASN A 122 9.44 3.44 -0.83
C ASN A 122 8.70 2.21 -0.28
N ASP A 123 8.47 1.20 -1.10
CA ASP A 123 7.72 0.02 -0.66
C ASP A 123 8.46 -1.28 -0.99
N VAL A 124 8.04 -2.37 -0.39
CA VAL A 124 8.64 -3.69 -0.54
C VAL A 124 7.58 -4.79 -0.51
N VAL A 125 7.72 -5.78 -1.38
CA VAL A 125 6.86 -6.97 -1.39
C VAL A 125 7.73 -8.23 -1.45
N VAL A 126 7.32 -9.26 -0.69
CA VAL A 126 7.96 -10.58 -0.69
C VAL A 126 7.19 -11.51 -1.64
N THR A 127 7.92 -12.25 -2.46
CA THR A 127 7.36 -13.25 -3.39
C THR A 127 7.21 -14.63 -2.72
N ALA A 128 6.33 -15.48 -3.24
CA ALA A 128 6.07 -16.79 -2.66
C ALA A 128 7.30 -17.73 -2.65
N ASN A 129 8.27 -17.53 -3.55
CA ASN A 129 9.52 -18.29 -3.58
C ASN A 129 10.60 -17.74 -2.63
N GLY A 130 10.30 -16.66 -1.87
CA GLY A 130 11.21 -16.04 -0.90
C GLY A 130 12.13 -14.96 -1.47
N GLY A 131 11.93 -14.53 -2.72
CA GLY A 131 12.51 -13.31 -3.27
C GLY A 131 11.72 -12.07 -2.81
N ALA A 132 12.17 -10.88 -3.24
CA ALA A 132 11.46 -9.63 -2.93
C ALA A 132 11.68 -8.59 -4.02
N TYR A 133 10.68 -7.71 -4.22
CA TYR A 133 10.80 -6.50 -5.01
C TYR A 133 10.69 -5.28 -4.10
N ALA A 134 11.41 -4.22 -4.44
CA ALA A 134 11.32 -2.92 -3.76
C ALA A 134 11.30 -1.80 -4.79
N THR A 135 10.55 -0.74 -4.50
CA THR A 135 10.48 0.44 -5.35
C THR A 135 11.49 1.48 -4.91
N LEU A 136 12.17 2.05 -5.89
CA LEU A 136 13.13 3.13 -5.77
C LEU A 136 12.50 4.37 -6.39
N TRP A 137 12.13 5.39 -5.58
CA TRP A 137 11.45 6.56 -6.11
C TRP A 137 12.37 7.56 -6.83
N GLY A 138 13.66 7.35 -6.70
CA GLY A 138 14.69 8.17 -7.32
C GLY A 138 15.24 9.24 -6.36
N PRO A 139 16.30 9.99 -6.78
CA PRO A 139 16.81 11.11 -5.99
C PRO A 139 15.71 12.15 -5.79
N SER A 140 15.65 12.72 -4.59
CA SER A 140 14.77 13.84 -4.29
C SER A 140 15.07 14.99 -5.25
N THR A 141 14.11 15.32 -6.11
CA THR A 141 14.17 16.51 -6.95
C THR A 141 12.88 17.29 -6.74
N ASP A 142 12.97 18.60 -6.72
CA ASP A 142 11.81 19.48 -6.66
C ASP A 142 11.06 19.54 -8.00
N LEU A 143 11.45 18.70 -8.96
CA LEU A 143 10.89 18.67 -10.31
C LEU A 143 10.02 17.44 -10.50
N PRO A 144 8.72 17.61 -10.77
CA PRO A 144 7.81 16.49 -11.05
C PRO A 144 8.08 15.75 -12.35
N THR A 145 9.16 16.08 -13.06
CA THR A 145 9.55 15.50 -14.35
C THR A 145 10.73 14.54 -14.27
N ALA A 146 11.23 14.25 -13.07
CA ALA A 146 12.37 13.35 -12.90
C ALA A 146 11.92 11.88 -12.94
N VAL A 147 11.83 11.32 -14.14
CA VAL A 147 11.45 9.91 -14.39
C VAL A 147 12.68 9.01 -14.16
N ILE A 148 13.11 8.90 -12.92
CA ILE A 148 14.37 8.23 -12.51
C ILE A 148 14.16 7.14 -11.47
N GLY A 149 12.92 6.89 -11.09
CA GLY A 149 12.55 5.78 -10.23
C GLY A 149 12.75 4.42 -10.90
N GLY A 150 12.68 3.36 -10.11
CA GLY A 150 12.89 2.01 -10.60
C GLY A 150 12.39 0.93 -9.66
N VAL A 151 12.68 -0.32 -10.03
CA VAL A 151 12.36 -1.50 -9.23
C VAL A 151 13.63 -2.29 -8.98
N LEU A 152 13.87 -2.63 -7.73
CA LEU A 152 14.93 -3.53 -7.28
C LEU A 152 14.36 -4.93 -7.07
N TYR A 153 15.17 -5.95 -7.28
CA TYR A 153 14.85 -7.36 -7.01
C TYR A 153 15.94 -8.01 -6.17
N LEU A 154 15.54 -8.74 -5.14
CA LEU A 154 16.35 -9.66 -4.37
C LEU A 154 15.92 -11.09 -4.70
N ALA A 155 16.76 -11.84 -5.39
CA ALA A 155 16.45 -13.23 -5.71
C ALA A 155 16.44 -14.11 -4.44
N PRO A 156 15.67 -15.23 -4.43
CA PRO A 156 15.68 -16.16 -3.30
C PRO A 156 17.10 -16.61 -2.95
N GLY A 157 17.50 -16.38 -1.69
CA GLY A 157 18.85 -16.74 -1.22
C GLY A 157 19.99 -15.86 -1.71
N ALA A 158 19.73 -14.84 -2.53
CA ALA A 158 20.74 -13.90 -2.96
C ALA A 158 21.21 -13.01 -1.78
N ARG A 159 22.42 -12.48 -1.95
CA ARG A 159 22.98 -11.57 -0.94
C ARG A 159 22.60 -10.13 -1.18
N ASP A 160 22.43 -9.72 -2.43
CA ASP A 160 22.35 -8.33 -2.80
C ASP A 160 21.22 -8.08 -3.81
N TRP A 161 20.71 -6.86 -3.81
CA TRP A 161 19.66 -6.41 -4.70
C TRP A 161 20.21 -6.05 -6.07
N GLY A 162 19.44 -6.30 -7.14
CA GLY A 162 19.71 -5.82 -8.49
C GLY A 162 18.57 -4.96 -9.00
N GLN A 163 18.86 -3.93 -9.78
CA GLN A 163 17.82 -3.15 -10.44
C GLN A 163 17.27 -3.91 -11.65
N VAL A 164 15.93 -4.06 -11.73
CA VAL A 164 15.25 -4.84 -12.78
C VAL A 164 14.29 -4.01 -13.63
N ALA A 165 13.99 -2.78 -13.23
CA ALA A 165 13.26 -1.78 -14.03
C ALA A 165 13.72 -0.38 -13.66
N ASP A 166 13.53 0.57 -14.61
CA ASP A 166 13.82 2.00 -14.46
C ASP A 166 12.78 2.87 -15.21
N GLY A 167 12.99 4.17 -15.20
CA GLY A 167 12.15 5.10 -15.93
C GLY A 167 10.73 5.18 -15.35
N LEU A 168 10.59 5.20 -14.02
CA LEU A 168 9.34 5.37 -13.28
C LEU A 168 9.27 6.77 -12.67
N ASP A 169 8.08 7.37 -12.70
CA ASP A 169 7.83 8.70 -12.15
C ASP A 169 7.33 8.61 -10.71
N TYR A 170 8.28 8.65 -9.76
CA TYR A 170 8.04 8.44 -8.34
C TYR A 170 7.45 7.06 -8.05
N ALA A 171 8.25 6.00 -8.29
CA ALA A 171 7.83 4.63 -7.99
C ALA A 171 7.56 4.48 -6.50
N ASN A 172 6.32 4.11 -6.15
CA ASN A 172 5.80 4.06 -4.79
C ASN A 172 5.40 2.61 -4.43
N GLY A 173 4.12 2.29 -4.36
CA GLY A 173 3.65 0.96 -3.99
C GLY A 173 4.06 -0.14 -4.96
N VAL A 174 4.22 -1.35 -4.43
CA VAL A 174 4.53 -2.56 -5.20
C VAL A 174 3.75 -3.76 -4.67
N ALA A 175 3.19 -4.55 -5.60
CA ALA A 175 2.47 -5.78 -5.23
C ALA A 175 2.64 -6.86 -6.31
N VAL A 176 2.50 -8.12 -5.91
CA VAL A 176 2.60 -9.29 -6.80
C VAL A 176 1.22 -9.95 -6.91
N SER A 177 0.85 -10.37 -8.11
CA SER A 177 -0.38 -11.15 -8.33
C SER A 177 -0.34 -12.49 -7.59
N PRO A 178 -1.50 -13.09 -7.23
CA PRO A 178 -1.54 -14.38 -6.52
C PRO A 178 -0.82 -15.52 -7.26
N ASP A 179 -0.83 -15.50 -8.59
CA ASP A 179 -0.13 -16.48 -9.44
C ASP A 179 1.37 -16.20 -9.63
N GLN A 180 1.88 -15.12 -9.00
CA GLN A 180 3.28 -14.69 -9.02
C GLN A 180 3.82 -14.33 -10.42
N LYS A 181 2.95 -14.00 -11.38
CA LYS A 181 3.35 -13.71 -12.77
C LYS A 181 3.30 -12.24 -13.13
N THR A 182 2.61 -11.42 -12.32
CA THR A 182 2.47 -9.99 -12.57
C THR A 182 2.97 -9.19 -11.38
N LEU A 183 3.84 -8.23 -11.64
CA LEU A 183 4.19 -7.18 -10.68
C LEU A 183 3.38 -5.93 -11.01
N TYR A 184 2.73 -5.38 -10.01
CA TYR A 184 2.08 -4.07 -10.06
C TYR A 184 2.98 -3.04 -9.39
N VAL A 185 3.14 -1.88 -10.00
CA VAL A 185 3.91 -0.74 -9.47
C VAL A 185 3.10 0.53 -9.64
N SER A 186 3.01 1.35 -8.61
CA SER A 186 2.41 2.67 -8.70
C SER A 186 3.46 3.75 -8.98
N GLU A 187 3.09 4.73 -9.79
CA GLU A 187 3.81 5.97 -10.03
C GLU A 187 2.96 7.13 -9.51
N THR A 188 3.31 7.65 -8.33
CA THR A 188 2.47 8.65 -7.66
C THR A 188 2.34 9.93 -8.47
N VAL A 189 3.46 10.51 -8.92
CA VAL A 189 3.48 11.75 -9.69
C VAL A 189 2.92 11.55 -11.09
N GLY A 190 3.22 10.41 -11.71
CA GLY A 190 2.62 10.02 -13.00
C GLY A 190 1.13 9.72 -12.92
N ASN A 191 0.57 9.57 -11.71
CA ASN A 191 -0.81 9.18 -11.42
C ASN A 191 -1.27 7.94 -12.20
N ILE A 192 -0.39 6.95 -12.29
CA ILE A 192 -0.60 5.73 -13.06
C ILE A 192 -0.12 4.51 -12.31
N MET A 193 -0.77 3.40 -12.54
CA MET A 193 -0.28 2.08 -12.14
C MET A 193 0.28 1.36 -13.37
N GLN A 194 1.44 0.72 -13.20
CA GLN A 194 2.09 -0.11 -14.21
C GLN A 194 1.95 -1.58 -13.87
N THR A 195 2.01 -2.44 -14.89
CA THR A 195 2.22 -3.87 -14.73
C THR A 195 3.48 -4.30 -15.46
N TYR A 196 4.09 -5.36 -14.94
CA TYR A 196 5.20 -6.07 -15.56
C TYR A 196 4.94 -7.56 -15.50
N THR A 197 5.41 -8.30 -16.50
CA THR A 197 5.52 -9.76 -16.43
C THR A 197 6.75 -10.12 -15.60
N ILE A 198 6.56 -10.96 -14.59
CA ILE A 198 7.64 -11.55 -13.79
C ILE A 198 8.16 -12.77 -14.55
N ASN A 199 9.42 -12.73 -14.97
CA ASN A 199 10.10 -13.85 -15.61
C ASN A 199 10.54 -14.90 -14.57
N ALA A 200 10.90 -16.10 -15.01
CA ALA A 200 11.27 -17.21 -14.11
C ALA A 200 12.49 -16.90 -13.22
N ASP A 201 13.38 -16.03 -13.68
CA ASP A 201 14.55 -15.55 -12.94
C ASP A 201 14.30 -14.31 -12.07
N GLY A 202 13.05 -13.80 -12.06
CA GLY A 202 12.65 -12.62 -11.34
C GLY A 202 12.92 -11.30 -12.05
N THR A 203 13.52 -11.33 -13.24
CA THR A 203 13.60 -10.13 -14.10
C THR A 203 12.21 -9.72 -14.58
N LEU A 204 12.05 -8.48 -15.02
CA LEU A 204 10.79 -7.91 -15.45
C LEU A 204 10.77 -7.68 -16.96
N SER A 205 9.61 -7.91 -17.58
CA SER A 205 9.38 -7.65 -19.00
C SER A 205 7.95 -7.12 -19.22
N ASN A 206 7.63 -6.73 -20.47
CA ASN A 206 6.28 -6.35 -20.88
C ASN A 206 5.64 -5.27 -20.00
N ARG A 207 6.39 -4.17 -19.70
CA ARG A 207 5.81 -3.01 -19.01
C ARG A 207 4.57 -2.51 -19.76
N SER A 208 3.47 -2.30 -19.03
CA SER A 208 2.21 -1.81 -19.59
C SER A 208 1.47 -0.94 -18.58
N ASN A 209 0.76 0.07 -19.09
CA ASN A 209 -0.14 0.87 -18.27
C ASN A 209 -1.32 0.00 -17.82
N PHE A 210 -1.57 -0.02 -16.53
CA PHE A 210 -2.67 -0.80 -15.93
C PHE A 210 -3.90 0.06 -15.66
N ALA A 211 -3.72 1.17 -14.95
CA ALA A 211 -4.81 2.06 -14.58
C ALA A 211 -4.32 3.49 -14.40
N LEU A 212 -5.10 4.46 -14.85
CA LEU A 212 -4.95 5.88 -14.52
C LEU A 212 -6.06 6.24 -13.53
N LEU A 213 -5.70 6.52 -12.28
CA LEU A 213 -6.69 6.69 -11.21
C LEU A 213 -7.62 7.87 -11.44
N ASN A 214 -7.11 8.96 -12.02
CA ASN A 214 -7.91 10.14 -12.36
C ASN A 214 -9.05 9.88 -13.36
N LEU A 215 -8.97 8.77 -14.12
CA LEU A 215 -10.05 8.37 -15.04
C LEU A 215 -11.08 7.46 -14.36
N LEU A 216 -10.76 6.92 -13.20
CA LEU A 216 -11.58 5.93 -12.49
C LEU A 216 -12.43 6.56 -11.38
N THR A 217 -11.94 7.62 -10.75
CA THR A 217 -12.60 8.26 -9.60
C THR A 217 -12.56 9.78 -9.71
N LYS A 218 -13.49 10.45 -9.01
CA LYS A 218 -13.44 11.91 -8.84
C LYS A 218 -12.47 12.26 -7.73
N ASN A 219 -11.55 13.16 -8.01
CA ASN A 219 -10.61 13.67 -7.05
C ASN A 219 -11.29 14.64 -6.08
N ARG A 220 -10.89 14.60 -4.80
CA ARG A 220 -11.35 15.55 -3.78
C ARG A 220 -10.60 16.88 -3.85
N VAL A 221 -9.34 16.82 -4.25
CA VAL A 221 -8.43 17.96 -4.35
C VAL A 221 -7.74 17.98 -5.70
N ASP A 222 -7.29 19.14 -6.11
CA ASP A 222 -6.42 19.33 -7.29
C ASP A 222 -4.99 19.50 -6.78
N SER A 223 -4.18 18.46 -6.94
CA SER A 223 -2.79 18.44 -6.54
C SER A 223 -1.98 17.63 -7.54
N TRP A 224 -0.80 18.11 -7.91
CA TRP A 224 0.13 17.36 -8.76
C TRP A 224 0.73 16.13 -8.03
N TRP A 225 0.62 16.08 -6.70
CA TRP A 225 0.96 14.93 -5.87
C TRP A 225 -0.19 13.91 -5.75
N LEU A 226 -1.36 14.21 -6.32
CA LEU A 226 -2.47 13.27 -6.27
C LEU A 226 -2.16 12.04 -7.11
N GLY A 227 -2.04 10.90 -6.49
CA GLY A 227 -1.73 9.66 -7.21
C GLY A 227 -1.83 8.40 -6.38
N PRO A 228 -1.61 7.23 -7.02
CA PRO A 228 -1.54 5.96 -6.32
C PRO A 228 -0.34 5.95 -5.38
N ASP A 229 -0.59 5.53 -4.16
CA ASP A 229 0.43 5.24 -3.14
C ASP A 229 0.66 3.73 -3.07
N SER A 230 0.79 3.14 -1.91
CA SER A 230 0.96 1.71 -1.77
C SER A 230 -0.31 0.92 -2.11
N MET A 231 -0.16 -0.37 -2.35
CA MET A 231 -1.24 -1.27 -2.76
C MET A 231 -1.09 -2.66 -2.17
N LYS A 232 -2.20 -3.40 -2.15
CA LYS A 232 -2.24 -4.83 -1.82
C LYS A 232 -3.13 -5.57 -2.81
N VAL A 233 -2.87 -6.87 -3.00
CA VAL A 233 -3.67 -7.74 -3.87
C VAL A 233 -4.31 -8.82 -3.03
N ASP A 234 -5.63 -9.04 -3.20
CA ASP A 234 -6.35 -10.11 -2.52
C ASP A 234 -6.17 -11.46 -3.22
N ALA A 235 -6.66 -12.54 -2.61
CA ALA A 235 -6.56 -13.89 -3.17
C ALA A 235 -7.36 -14.08 -4.49
N LYS A 236 -8.32 -13.19 -4.77
CA LYS A 236 -9.09 -13.17 -6.04
C LYS A 236 -8.34 -12.39 -7.14
N GLY A 237 -7.21 -11.75 -6.80
CA GLY A 237 -6.41 -10.92 -7.70
C GLY A 237 -6.92 -9.48 -7.81
N ASN A 238 -7.86 -9.04 -6.97
CA ASN A 238 -8.26 -7.64 -6.94
C ASN A 238 -7.19 -6.80 -6.27
N ILE A 239 -6.93 -5.64 -6.84
CA ILE A 239 -5.93 -4.70 -6.37
C ILE A 239 -6.61 -3.62 -5.53
N TYR A 240 -6.14 -3.42 -4.31
CA TYR A 240 -6.53 -2.31 -3.45
C TYR A 240 -5.40 -1.31 -3.43
N VAL A 241 -5.65 -0.11 -3.91
CA VAL A 241 -4.66 0.95 -4.01
C VAL A 241 -5.07 2.16 -3.18
N ALA A 242 -4.18 2.61 -2.30
CA ALA A 242 -4.34 3.85 -1.56
C ALA A 242 -4.11 5.04 -2.50
N GLN A 243 -4.86 6.12 -2.34
CA GLN A 243 -4.73 7.32 -3.14
C GLN A 243 -4.23 8.48 -2.27
N TRP A 244 -2.96 8.82 -2.43
CA TRP A 244 -2.34 9.99 -1.80
C TRP A 244 -3.03 11.27 -2.28
N PHE A 245 -3.35 12.20 -1.41
CA PHE A 245 -4.21 13.38 -1.63
C PHE A 245 -5.66 13.06 -2.01
N GLY A 246 -6.03 11.78 -2.16
CA GLY A 246 -7.37 11.39 -2.58
C GLY A 246 -8.32 11.05 -1.44
N GLY A 247 -7.80 10.71 -0.25
CA GLY A 247 -8.59 10.26 0.91
C GLY A 247 -9.41 9.01 0.60
N LYS A 248 -8.86 8.10 -0.22
CA LYS A 248 -9.58 6.92 -0.70
C LYS A 248 -8.68 5.69 -0.77
N VAL A 249 -9.32 4.52 -0.71
CA VAL A 249 -8.79 3.27 -1.23
C VAL A 249 -9.65 2.84 -2.40
N LEU A 250 -9.05 2.54 -3.54
CA LEU A 250 -9.75 2.03 -4.73
C LEU A 250 -9.55 0.53 -4.83
N LYS A 251 -10.63 -0.23 -4.98
CA LYS A 251 -10.61 -1.66 -5.28
C LYS A 251 -10.77 -1.84 -6.78
N LEU A 252 -9.77 -2.41 -7.43
CA LEU A 252 -9.73 -2.66 -8.87
C LEU A 252 -9.77 -4.15 -9.16
N SER A 253 -10.42 -4.55 -10.27
CA SER A 253 -10.32 -5.92 -10.77
C SER A 253 -8.92 -6.21 -11.33
N PRO A 254 -8.57 -7.50 -11.58
CA PRO A 254 -7.33 -7.86 -12.28
C PRO A 254 -7.18 -7.23 -13.68
N GLN A 255 -8.25 -6.69 -14.24
CA GLN A 255 -8.26 -5.99 -15.53
C GLN A 255 -8.26 -4.46 -15.39
N GLY A 256 -8.05 -3.93 -14.18
CA GLY A 256 -8.00 -2.49 -13.91
C GLY A 256 -9.36 -1.79 -13.86
N LYS A 257 -10.48 -2.53 -13.83
CA LYS A 257 -11.81 -1.93 -13.68
C LYS A 257 -12.07 -1.57 -12.22
N LEU A 258 -12.54 -0.36 -11.95
CA LEU A 258 -12.99 0.04 -10.62
C LEU A 258 -14.18 -0.82 -10.17
N LEU A 259 -14.03 -1.48 -9.03
CA LEU A 259 -15.05 -2.29 -8.39
C LEU A 259 -15.70 -1.56 -7.23
N HIS A 260 -14.90 -0.84 -6.42
CA HIS A 260 -15.37 -0.11 -5.25
C HIS A 260 -14.43 1.05 -4.89
N GLU A 261 -15.00 2.11 -4.29
CA GLU A 261 -14.27 3.21 -3.66
C GLU A 261 -14.58 3.20 -2.16
N PHE A 262 -13.54 3.14 -1.34
CA PHE A 262 -13.65 3.33 0.10
C PHE A 262 -13.23 4.76 0.43
N ASP A 263 -14.17 5.61 0.78
CA ASP A 263 -13.89 6.95 1.28
C ASP A 263 -13.33 6.87 2.70
N ILE A 264 -12.18 7.50 2.94
CA ILE A 264 -11.52 7.56 4.25
C ILE A 264 -11.81 8.92 4.88
N ALA A 265 -12.55 8.91 5.99
CA ALA A 265 -12.96 10.14 6.67
C ALA A 265 -11.84 10.74 7.54
N ALA A 266 -10.86 9.91 7.94
CA ALA A 266 -9.78 10.33 8.84
C ALA A 266 -8.78 11.30 8.20
N GLY A 267 -8.72 11.41 6.86
CA GLY A 267 -7.83 12.34 6.17
C GLY A 267 -7.75 12.13 4.67
N ASP A 268 -7.05 13.03 3.99
CA ASP A 268 -6.90 13.00 2.53
C ASP A 268 -5.64 12.27 2.05
N GLY A 269 -4.69 11.98 2.94
CA GLY A 269 -3.45 11.26 2.61
C GLY A 269 -3.53 9.77 2.92
N THR A 270 -4.27 8.96 2.15
CA THR A 270 -4.19 7.50 2.30
C THR A 270 -2.90 6.98 1.71
N THR A 271 -2.16 6.19 2.51
CA THR A 271 -0.80 5.75 2.16
C THR A 271 -0.73 4.25 1.87
N ASN A 272 -1.24 3.39 2.77
CA ASN A 272 -1.08 1.94 2.62
C ASN A 272 -2.26 1.16 3.22
N ILE A 273 -2.29 -0.15 2.99
CA ILE A 273 -3.39 -1.03 3.38
C ILE A 273 -2.84 -2.34 3.94
N ALA A 274 -3.53 -2.92 4.92
CA ALA A 274 -3.41 -4.33 5.28
C ALA A 274 -4.80 -4.97 5.36
N PHE A 275 -4.91 -6.23 4.97
CA PHE A 275 -6.11 -7.03 5.18
C PHE A 275 -6.14 -7.59 6.61
N SER A 276 -7.35 -7.68 7.20
CA SER A 276 -7.55 -8.56 8.35
C SER A 276 -7.34 -10.03 7.94
N GLU A 277 -7.04 -10.91 8.90
CA GLU A 277 -6.78 -12.33 8.63
C GLU A 277 -7.97 -13.04 7.97
N ASP A 278 -9.18 -12.64 8.30
CA ASP A 278 -10.43 -13.14 7.73
C ASP A 278 -10.83 -12.44 6.42
N GLY A 279 -10.07 -11.41 6.01
CA GLY A 279 -10.35 -10.60 4.83
C GLY A 279 -11.55 -9.64 4.95
N ASN A 280 -12.24 -9.61 6.09
CA ASN A 280 -13.48 -8.84 6.27
C ASN A 280 -13.24 -7.35 6.50
N PHE A 281 -12.01 -6.96 6.84
CA PHE A 281 -11.65 -5.58 7.14
C PHE A 281 -10.35 -5.18 6.44
N LEU A 282 -10.23 -3.88 6.21
CA LEU A 282 -8.99 -3.21 5.82
C LEU A 282 -8.48 -2.37 6.99
N TYR A 283 -7.19 -2.42 7.24
CA TYR A 283 -6.47 -1.44 8.04
C TYR A 283 -5.80 -0.48 7.08
N VAL A 284 -6.16 0.79 7.15
CA VAL A 284 -5.68 1.83 6.23
C VAL A 284 -4.85 2.84 7.00
N THR A 285 -3.64 3.06 6.58
CA THR A 285 -2.80 4.16 7.09
C THR A 285 -3.20 5.44 6.38
N VAL A 286 -3.37 6.52 7.17
CA VAL A 286 -3.87 7.79 6.64
C VAL A 286 -3.23 8.98 7.35
N VAL A 287 -2.71 9.90 6.56
CA VAL A 287 -2.31 11.24 6.99
C VAL A 287 -3.52 12.16 6.94
N LYS A 288 -3.75 12.92 8.01
CA LYS A 288 -4.93 13.79 8.11
C LYS A 288 -4.91 14.88 7.05
N ASP A 289 -3.79 15.59 6.94
CA ASP A 289 -3.55 16.64 5.94
C ASP A 289 -2.21 16.35 5.26
N PRO A 290 -2.20 15.98 3.97
CA PRO A 290 -0.96 15.70 3.24
C PRO A 290 -0.01 16.90 3.12
N ASN A 291 -0.48 18.12 3.40
CA ASN A 291 0.36 19.33 3.44
C ASN A 291 1.01 19.58 4.81
N ASP A 292 0.64 18.81 5.86
CA ASP A 292 1.32 18.89 7.16
C ASP A 292 2.72 18.27 7.04
N PRO A 293 3.81 19.05 7.23
CA PRO A 293 5.19 18.54 7.12
C PRO A 293 5.52 17.47 8.15
N GLN A 294 4.74 17.33 9.22
CA GLN A 294 4.86 16.24 10.18
C GLN A 294 4.01 15.03 9.81
N ALA A 295 3.21 15.12 8.74
CA ALA A 295 2.35 14.05 8.24
C ALA A 295 1.60 13.34 9.37
N ARG A 296 0.98 14.13 10.29
CA ARG A 296 0.21 13.54 11.40
C ARG A 296 -0.97 12.76 10.89
N GLY A 297 -1.09 11.55 11.40
CA GLY A 297 -2.13 10.66 10.92
C GLY A 297 -2.51 9.57 11.91
N SER A 298 -3.15 8.56 11.38
CA SER A 298 -3.74 7.46 12.15
C SER A 298 -3.79 6.18 11.32
N ILE A 299 -4.20 5.09 11.94
CA ILE A 299 -4.61 3.88 11.24
C ILE A 299 -6.09 3.67 11.53
N VAL A 300 -6.87 3.51 10.48
CA VAL A 300 -8.29 3.22 10.58
C VAL A 300 -8.59 1.79 10.16
N LYS A 301 -9.64 1.22 10.74
CA LYS A 301 -10.21 -0.07 10.37
C LYS A 301 -11.55 0.19 9.70
N ILE A 302 -11.73 -0.32 8.48
CA ILE A 302 -12.97 -0.20 7.72
C ILE A 302 -13.43 -1.58 7.25
N PRO A 303 -14.73 -1.81 7.02
CA PRO A 303 -15.21 -3.04 6.41
C PRO A 303 -14.66 -3.19 4.99
N ASN A 304 -14.24 -4.41 4.66
CA ASN A 304 -13.96 -4.77 3.28
C ASN A 304 -15.27 -5.24 2.63
N VAL A 305 -15.66 -4.62 1.53
CA VAL A 305 -16.86 -5.02 0.78
C VAL A 305 -16.48 -5.92 -0.39
N GLU A 306 -17.29 -6.97 -0.64
CA GLU A 306 -17.08 -7.91 -1.73
C GLU A 306 -17.37 -7.32 -3.13
#